data_8ae5480c76b0ab7768ea078644aa9b1e
#
_entry.id   8ae5480c76b0ab7768ea078644aa9b1e
#
_cell.length_a   1.000
_cell.length_b   1.000
_cell.length_c   1.000
_cell.angle_alpha   90.00
_cell.angle_beta   90.00
_cell.angle_gamma   90.00
#
_symmetry.space_group_name_H-M   'P 1'
#
loop_
_entity.id
_entity.type
_entity.pdbx_description
1 polymer ?
#
loop_
_entity_poly.entity_id
_entity_poly.type
_entity_poly.pdbx_seq_one_letter_code
_entity_poly.pdbx_strand_id
1 'polypeptide(L)'
;MVDTNQRFRSLRLLLICDSYFYQSIRGPAGVRAQAMDREGNLVDDFVFDGGTGDIGSRVLHVRNAPSPGATSSLAIAKMVVEKVQERFHL
;
A
#
# COMPACT_ATOMS: atom_id res chain seq x y z
N MET A 1 -2.78 -17.21 7.23
CA MET A 1 -3.19 -17.13 5.82
C MET A 1 -4.70 -17.34 5.75
N VAL A 2 -5.45 -16.31 5.38
CA VAL A 2 -6.91 -16.42 5.30
C VAL A 2 -7.26 -17.28 4.09
N ASP A 3 -7.98 -18.39 4.32
CA ASP A 3 -8.43 -19.28 3.25
C ASP A 3 -9.29 -18.48 2.25
N THR A 4 -8.92 -18.50 0.98
CA THR A 4 -9.63 -17.83 -0.11
C THR A 4 -11.09 -18.27 -0.17
N ASN A 5 -11.39 -19.52 0.22
CA ASN A 5 -12.74 -20.06 0.25
C ASN A 5 -13.61 -19.46 1.39
N GLN A 6 -13.02 -19.13 2.54
CA GLN A 6 -13.74 -18.43 3.62
C GLN A 6 -14.11 -17.00 3.23
N ARG A 7 -13.21 -16.31 2.50
CA ARG A 7 -13.47 -14.96 2.01
C ARG A 7 -14.61 -14.92 0.99
N PHE A 8 -14.68 -15.92 0.12
CA PHE A 8 -15.79 -16.06 -0.83
C PHE A 8 -17.11 -16.41 -0.12
N ARG A 9 -17.08 -17.19 0.96
CA ARG A 9 -18.27 -17.48 1.76
C ARG A 9 -18.78 -16.25 2.49
N SER A 10 -17.89 -15.42 3.03
CA SER A 10 -18.27 -14.17 3.69
C SER A 10 -18.85 -13.14 2.71
N LEU A 11 -18.27 -13.02 1.51
CA LEU A 11 -18.81 -12.20 0.42
C LEU A 11 -20.18 -12.71 -0.05
N ARG A 12 -20.39 -14.01 -0.07
CA ARG A 12 -21.68 -14.63 -0.41
C ARG A 12 -22.78 -14.29 0.60
N LEU A 13 -22.45 -14.17 1.87
CA LEU A 13 -23.36 -13.74 2.93
C LEU A 13 -23.67 -12.24 2.89
N LEU A 14 -22.73 -11.42 2.37
CA LEU A 14 -22.90 -9.98 2.20
C LEU A 14 -23.63 -9.60 0.91
N LEU A 15 -23.55 -10.42 -0.12
CA LEU A 15 -24.26 -10.24 -1.38
C LEU A 15 -25.62 -10.93 -1.27
N ILE A 16 -26.63 -10.18 -0.83
CA ILE A 16 -28.02 -10.60 -0.69
C ILE A 16 -28.66 -11.02 -2.03
N CYS A 17 -27.95 -10.83 -3.15
CA CYS A 17 -28.43 -11.14 -4.48
C CYS A 17 -27.56 -12.22 -5.12
N ASP A 18 -28.02 -13.46 -5.05
CA ASP A 18 -27.37 -14.63 -5.66
C ASP A 18 -27.10 -14.45 -7.17
N SER A 19 -27.92 -13.66 -7.87
CA SER A 19 -27.75 -13.39 -9.29
C SER A 19 -26.43 -12.70 -9.66
N TYR A 20 -25.90 -11.85 -8.81
CA TYR A 20 -24.60 -11.19 -9.02
C TYR A 20 -23.43 -12.15 -8.87
N PHE A 21 -23.54 -13.14 -7.99
CA PHE A 21 -22.49 -14.13 -7.78
C PHE A 21 -22.32 -15.05 -9.00
N TYR A 22 -23.41 -15.43 -9.65
CA TYR A 22 -23.36 -16.28 -10.85
C TYR A 22 -22.82 -15.57 -12.10
N GLN A 23 -22.81 -14.24 -12.10
CA GLN A 23 -22.23 -13.43 -13.18
C GLN A 23 -20.74 -13.17 -12.97
N SER A 24 -20.18 -13.51 -11.83
CA SER A 24 -18.78 -13.33 -11.52
C SER A 24 -17.96 -14.55 -11.91
N ILE A 25 -16.90 -14.34 -12.65
CA ILE A 25 -15.93 -15.38 -13.00
C ILE A 25 -14.68 -15.22 -12.11
N ARG A 26 -14.09 -16.36 -11.76
CA ARG A 26 -12.86 -16.36 -10.96
C ARG A 26 -11.69 -15.86 -11.81
N GLY A 27 -11.06 -14.78 -11.35
CA GLY A 27 -9.82 -14.24 -11.92
C GLY A 27 -8.57 -14.65 -11.14
N PRO A 28 -7.39 -14.33 -11.67
CA PRO A 28 -6.14 -14.55 -10.93
C PRO A 28 -6.05 -13.66 -9.70
N ALA A 29 -5.41 -14.15 -8.65
CA ALA A 29 -5.10 -13.37 -7.47
C ALA A 29 -3.79 -12.59 -7.66
N GLY A 30 -3.75 -11.34 -7.15
CA GLY A 30 -2.52 -10.58 -7.05
C GLY A 30 -1.84 -10.80 -5.69
N VAL A 31 -0.54 -10.64 -5.66
CA VAL A 31 0.26 -10.66 -4.44
C VAL A 31 0.81 -9.26 -4.19
N ARG A 32 0.59 -8.74 -2.97
CA ARG A 32 1.09 -7.44 -2.54
C ARG A 32 2.02 -7.60 -1.34
N ALA A 33 3.17 -6.94 -1.37
CA ALA A 33 4.01 -6.78 -0.19
C ALA A 33 3.36 -5.81 0.78
N GLN A 34 3.48 -6.08 2.07
CA GLN A 34 3.01 -5.23 3.14
C GLN A 34 4.14 -5.03 4.14
N ALA A 35 4.47 -3.78 4.44
CA ALA A 35 5.46 -3.46 5.46
C ALA A 35 4.94 -3.82 6.85
N MET A 36 5.84 -4.29 7.71
CA MET A 36 5.55 -4.69 9.08
C MET A 36 6.62 -4.11 9.99
N ASP A 37 6.23 -3.62 11.14
CA ASP A 37 7.15 -3.15 12.17
C ASP A 37 7.77 -4.32 12.97
N ARG A 38 8.67 -4.01 13.91
CA ARG A 38 9.34 -5.04 14.72
C ARG A 38 8.38 -5.76 15.68
N GLU A 39 7.30 -5.11 16.05
CA GLU A 39 6.27 -5.63 16.96
C GLU A 39 5.23 -6.49 16.22
N GLY A 40 5.30 -6.52 14.88
CA GLY A 40 4.39 -7.30 14.04
C GLY A 40 3.14 -6.56 13.58
N ASN A 41 3.07 -5.23 13.78
CA ASN A 41 1.96 -4.44 13.28
C ASN A 41 2.20 -4.05 11.81
N LEU A 42 1.12 -3.93 11.05
CA LEU A 42 1.19 -3.47 9.68
C LEU A 42 1.47 -1.96 9.63
N VAL A 43 2.37 -1.58 8.73
CA VAL A 43 2.67 -0.17 8.44
C VAL A 43 1.82 0.26 7.26
N ASP A 44 0.80 1.08 7.53
CA ASP A 44 -0.19 1.48 6.55
C ASP A 44 0.07 2.87 5.93
N ASP A 45 1.12 3.55 6.36
CA ASP A 45 1.45 4.90 5.92
C ASP A 45 2.78 4.97 5.16
N PHE A 46 3.03 6.10 4.52
CA PHE A 46 4.30 6.38 3.86
C PHE A 46 5.43 6.47 4.88
N VAL A 47 6.55 5.85 4.54
CA VAL A 47 7.77 5.92 5.33
C VAL A 47 8.86 6.61 4.53
N PHE A 48 9.24 7.79 4.99
CA PHE A 48 10.35 8.55 4.44
C PHE A 48 11.57 8.39 5.34
N ASP A 49 12.70 8.03 4.74
CA ASP A 49 13.92 7.77 5.48
C ASP A 49 15.12 8.37 4.73
N GLY A 50 16.09 8.83 5.48
CA GLY A 50 17.39 9.23 4.94
C GLY A 50 18.43 8.16 5.22
N GLY A 51 19.42 8.03 4.33
CA GLY A 51 20.55 7.16 4.58
C GLY A 51 21.45 7.66 5.72
N THR A 52 22.46 6.87 6.05
CA THR A 52 23.49 7.20 7.02
C THR A 52 24.74 7.79 6.34
N GLY A 53 25.48 8.64 7.05
CA GLY A 53 26.71 9.27 6.57
C GLY A 53 26.49 10.44 5.62
N ASP A 54 27.55 10.89 4.96
CA ASP A 54 27.53 12.06 4.08
C ASP A 54 26.63 11.85 2.86
N ILE A 55 26.60 10.65 2.30
CA ILE A 55 25.72 10.28 1.19
C ILE A 55 24.26 10.26 1.66
N GLY A 56 24.01 9.76 2.86
CA GLY A 56 22.67 9.68 3.44
C GLY A 56 21.98 11.04 3.62
N SER A 57 22.76 12.10 3.85
CA SER A 57 22.22 13.46 3.95
C SER A 57 21.67 14.00 2.61
N ARG A 58 22.05 13.39 1.50
CA ARG A 58 21.67 13.79 0.14
C ARG A 58 20.62 12.87 -0.49
N VAL A 59 20.12 11.90 0.28
CA VAL A 59 19.18 10.88 -0.21
C VAL A 59 17.90 10.90 0.62
N LEU A 60 16.79 10.78 -0.05
CA LEU A 60 15.48 10.55 0.56
C LEU A 60 14.92 9.24 0.00
N HIS A 61 14.69 8.28 0.87
CA HIS A 61 14.08 7.01 0.53
C HIS A 61 12.58 7.06 0.85
N VAL A 62 11.77 6.65 -0.11
CA VAL A 62 10.35 6.35 0.12
C VAL A 62 10.25 4.83 0.32
N ARG A 63 10.26 4.38 1.56
CA ARG A 63 10.37 2.95 1.90
C ARG A 63 9.05 2.21 1.87
N ASN A 64 7.97 2.91 2.09
CA ASN A 64 6.63 2.35 2.00
C ASN A 64 5.73 3.32 1.23
N ALA A 65 5.04 2.81 0.23
CA ALA A 65 4.07 3.57 -0.56
C ALA A 65 2.80 2.73 -0.68
N PRO A 66 1.84 2.89 0.25
CA PRO A 66 0.63 2.09 0.26
C PRO A 66 -0.27 2.38 -0.95
N SER A 67 -1.12 1.42 -1.28
CA SER A 67 -2.17 1.57 -2.29
C SER A 67 -3.22 2.63 -1.83
N PRO A 68 -3.80 3.40 -2.76
CA PRO A 68 -3.72 3.29 -4.21
C PRO A 68 -2.56 4.13 -4.81
N GLY A 69 -1.44 3.50 -5.13
CA GLY A 69 -0.25 4.19 -5.62
C GLY A 69 -0.41 4.82 -7.00
N ALA A 70 -0.98 4.10 -7.95
CA ALA A 70 -1.14 4.58 -9.32
C ALA A 70 -2.21 5.67 -9.45
N THR A 71 -3.39 5.45 -8.89
CA THR A 71 -4.51 6.42 -8.97
C THR A 71 -4.25 7.71 -8.19
N SER A 72 -3.47 7.64 -7.12
CA SER A 72 -3.08 8.79 -6.28
C SER A 72 -1.69 9.34 -6.60
N SER A 73 -1.09 8.94 -7.71
CA SER A 73 0.32 9.24 -8.02
C SER A 73 0.64 10.74 -8.02
N LEU A 74 -0.25 11.59 -8.50
CA LEU A 74 -0.02 13.05 -8.51
C LEU A 74 -0.05 13.63 -7.09
N ALA A 75 -0.95 13.18 -6.23
CA ALA A 75 -1.00 13.60 -4.83
C ALA A 75 0.23 13.11 -4.05
N ILE A 76 0.66 11.88 -4.32
CA ILE A 76 1.87 11.30 -3.75
C ILE A 76 3.12 12.09 -4.20
N ALA A 77 3.20 12.44 -5.48
CA ALA A 77 4.30 13.25 -6.01
C ALA A 77 4.40 14.60 -5.30
N LYS A 78 3.28 15.27 -5.08
CA LYS A 78 3.24 16.52 -4.32
C LYS A 78 3.78 16.34 -2.89
N MET A 79 3.32 15.32 -2.19
CA MET A 79 3.78 14.99 -0.83
C MET A 79 5.29 14.69 -0.79
N VAL A 80 5.81 13.95 -1.77
CA VAL A 80 7.25 13.65 -1.89
C VAL A 80 8.04 14.91 -2.13
N VAL A 81 7.57 15.81 -3.02
CA VAL A 81 8.23 17.09 -3.29
C VAL A 81 8.28 17.97 -2.04
N GLU A 82 7.19 18.05 -1.28
CA GLU A 82 7.15 18.77 -0.01
C GLU A 82 8.19 18.23 0.98
N LYS A 83 8.33 16.90 1.08
CA LYS A 83 9.36 16.27 1.91
C LYS A 83 10.78 16.53 1.43
N VAL A 84 11.00 16.58 0.12
CA VAL A 84 12.29 16.95 -0.48
C VAL A 84 12.65 18.40 -0.15
N GLN A 85 11.71 19.31 -0.32
CA GLN A 85 11.91 20.72 0.00
C GLN A 85 12.24 20.95 1.47
N GLU A 86 11.47 20.29 2.36
CA GLU A 86 11.68 20.35 3.80
C GLU A 86 13.07 19.82 4.20
N ARG A 87 13.48 18.67 3.65
CA ARG A 87 14.73 18.01 4.01
C ARG A 87 15.98 18.71 3.46
N PHE A 88 15.92 19.18 2.21
CA PHE A 88 17.05 19.77 1.53
C PHE A 88 17.04 21.29 1.50
N HIS A 89 16.07 21.92 2.16
CA HIS A 89 15.93 23.37 2.22
C HIS A 89 15.90 24.08 0.85
N LEU A 90 15.15 23.49 -0.05
CA LEU A 90 14.97 24.01 -1.41
C LEU A 90 13.83 25.03 -1.51
#